data_ebed0a098afc2be485fb9752fe8fa766
#
_entry.id   ebed0a098afc2be485fb9752fe8fa766
#
_cell.length_a   1.000
_cell.length_b   1.000
_cell.length_c   1.000
_cell.angle_alpha   90.00
_cell.angle_beta   90.00
_cell.angle_gamma   90.00
#
_symmetry.space_group_name_H-M   'P 1'
#
loop_
_entity.id
_entity.type
_entity.pdbx_description
1 polymer ?
#
loop_
_entity_poly.entity_id
_entity_poly.type
_entity_poly.pdbx_seq_one_letter_code
_entity_poly.pdbx_strand_id
1 'polypeptide(L)'
;MKKFLCACLAMLVLLCGAAMAEHFRCELPEGAWLGDTTPLREGDALLLAGGKALYRVSLADGSAEKLADMPYNVMHPVLRRDAEGQLTLTGIGYDDDWNELLVTYTLNADNAWELTSRWDVREALDDENAGVGDLLVSDKAIYLTLRVEGRPQQLL
;
A
#
# COMPACT_ATOMS: atom_id res chain seq x y z
N MET A 1 -45.14 -31.17 -0.54
CA MET A 1 -44.39 -30.18 -1.33
C MET A 1 -43.80 -29.05 -0.47
N LYS A 2 -44.53 -28.34 0.39
CA LYS A 2 -44.00 -27.22 1.22
C LYS A 2 -42.87 -27.63 2.16
N LYS A 3 -42.93 -28.84 2.78
CA LYS A 3 -41.86 -29.33 3.68
C LYS A 3 -40.55 -29.69 2.96
N PHE A 4 -40.61 -30.13 1.71
CA PHE A 4 -39.43 -30.39 0.88
C PHE A 4 -38.76 -29.13 0.42
N LEU A 5 -39.55 -28.10 0.08
CA LEU A 5 -39.03 -26.77 -0.32
C LEU A 5 -38.28 -26.10 0.83
N CYS A 6 -38.81 -26.18 2.08
CA CYS A 6 -38.13 -25.67 3.26
C CYS A 6 -36.81 -26.36 3.57
N ALA A 7 -36.75 -27.69 3.40
CA ALA A 7 -35.53 -28.46 3.60
C ALA A 7 -34.46 -28.11 2.57
N CYS A 8 -34.83 -27.97 1.30
CA CYS A 8 -33.89 -27.52 0.24
C CYS A 8 -33.40 -26.12 0.48
N LEU A 9 -34.26 -25.17 0.91
CA LEU A 9 -33.87 -23.79 1.22
C LEU A 9 -32.93 -23.73 2.43
N ALA A 10 -33.21 -24.50 3.48
CA ALA A 10 -32.32 -24.61 4.65
C ALA A 10 -30.95 -25.21 4.30
N MET A 11 -30.91 -26.20 3.40
CA MET A 11 -29.69 -26.81 2.92
C MET A 11 -28.86 -25.83 2.02
N LEU A 12 -29.56 -25.03 1.20
CA LEU A 12 -28.93 -23.99 0.39
C LEU A 12 -28.32 -22.88 1.28
N VAL A 13 -29.01 -22.47 2.32
CA VAL A 13 -28.51 -21.47 3.30
C VAL A 13 -27.33 -22.02 4.10
N LEU A 14 -27.36 -23.31 4.46
CA LEU A 14 -26.23 -23.96 5.11
C LEU A 14 -25.02 -24.11 4.17
N LEU A 15 -25.22 -24.40 2.89
CA LEU A 15 -24.17 -24.47 1.89
C LEU A 15 -23.61 -23.07 1.55
N CYS A 16 -24.44 -22.03 1.52
CA CYS A 16 -23.99 -20.65 1.35
C CYS A 16 -23.31 -20.12 2.62
N GLY A 17 -23.73 -20.55 3.81
CA GLY A 17 -23.08 -20.19 5.08
C GLY A 17 -21.77 -20.91 5.34
N ALA A 18 -21.52 -22.03 4.66
CA ALA A 18 -20.24 -22.77 4.74
C ALA A 18 -19.15 -22.21 3.82
N ALA A 19 -19.48 -21.25 2.94
CA ALA A 19 -18.47 -20.36 2.34
C ALA A 19 -18.03 -19.32 3.39
N MET A 20 -17.63 -19.79 4.56
CA MET A 20 -16.81 -19.01 5.49
C MET A 20 -15.59 -18.62 4.68
N ALA A 21 -15.39 -17.33 4.51
CA ALA A 21 -14.15 -16.84 3.93
C ALA A 21 -13.02 -17.54 4.66
N GLU A 22 -12.31 -18.42 3.96
CA GLU A 22 -11.10 -19.04 4.51
C GLU A 22 -10.23 -17.86 4.92
N HIS A 23 -9.98 -17.74 6.22
CA HIS A 23 -9.12 -16.70 6.72
C HIS A 23 -7.73 -16.97 6.16
N PHE A 24 -7.35 -16.17 5.18
CA PHE A 24 -5.99 -16.22 4.66
C PHE A 24 -5.04 -15.82 5.79
N ARG A 25 -4.12 -16.70 6.11
CA ARG A 25 -3.06 -16.47 7.08
C ARG A 25 -1.74 -16.46 6.34
N CYS A 26 -0.96 -15.42 6.52
CA CYS A 26 0.43 -15.43 6.11
C CYS A 26 1.34 -15.29 7.34
N GLU A 27 2.47 -15.96 7.31
CA GLU A 27 3.51 -15.84 8.31
C GLU A 27 4.64 -15.01 7.69
N LEU A 28 4.74 -13.76 8.14
CA LEU A 28 5.85 -12.91 7.74
C LEU A 28 7.13 -13.34 8.48
N PRO A 29 8.31 -13.10 7.88
CA PRO A 29 9.59 -13.34 8.54
C PRO A 29 9.69 -12.63 9.89
N GLU A 30 10.46 -13.22 10.82
CA GLU A 30 10.67 -12.65 12.15
C GLU A 30 11.17 -11.19 12.07
N GLY A 31 10.56 -10.31 12.85
CA GLY A 31 10.87 -8.89 12.85
C GLY A 31 10.24 -8.08 11.70
N ALA A 32 9.46 -8.72 10.83
CA ALA A 32 8.68 -8.00 9.84
C ALA A 32 7.53 -7.25 10.52
N TRP A 33 7.35 -6.00 10.13
CA TRP A 33 6.25 -5.15 10.57
C TRP A 33 5.53 -4.57 9.36
N LEU A 34 4.23 -4.79 9.31
CA LEU A 34 3.35 -4.17 8.32
C LEU A 34 2.68 -2.98 9.00
N GLY A 35 3.11 -1.79 8.63
CA GLY A 35 2.42 -0.55 9.01
C GLY A 35 1.19 -0.31 8.15
N ASP A 36 0.84 0.96 7.96
CA ASP A 36 -0.28 1.40 7.12
C ASP A 36 0.04 1.23 5.64
N THR A 37 0.06 -0.02 5.17
CA THR A 37 0.37 -0.34 3.78
C THR A 37 -0.86 -0.83 3.05
N THR A 38 -1.05 -0.37 1.82
CA THR A 38 -2.06 -0.92 0.92
C THR A 38 -1.42 -2.03 0.10
N PRO A 39 -1.90 -3.28 0.22
CA PRO A 39 -1.38 -4.39 -0.57
C PRO A 39 -1.60 -4.17 -2.07
N LEU A 40 -0.60 -4.48 -2.87
CA LEU A 40 -0.74 -4.57 -4.33
C LEU A 40 -0.90 -6.04 -4.72
N ARG A 41 -2.06 -6.38 -5.33
CA ARG A 41 -2.30 -7.75 -5.80
C ARG A 41 -1.67 -7.98 -7.17
N GLU A 42 -0.92 -9.07 -7.29
CA GLU A 42 -0.29 -9.52 -8.53
C GLU A 42 -0.61 -11.00 -8.77
N GLY A 43 -1.65 -11.27 -9.56
CA GLY A 43 -2.10 -12.64 -9.82
C GLY A 43 -2.41 -13.39 -8.51
N ASP A 44 -1.61 -14.42 -8.22
CA ASP A 44 -1.73 -15.26 -7.03
C ASP A 44 -0.81 -14.82 -5.88
N ALA A 45 -0.37 -13.56 -5.89
CA ALA A 45 0.45 -12.99 -4.84
C ALA A 45 -0.03 -11.60 -4.41
N LEU A 46 0.39 -11.21 -3.20
CA LEU A 46 0.30 -9.84 -2.69
C LEU A 46 1.69 -9.29 -2.49
N LEU A 47 1.91 -8.06 -2.93
CA LEU A 47 3.08 -7.27 -2.55
C LEU A 47 2.72 -6.39 -1.36
N LEU A 48 3.53 -6.46 -0.32
CA LEU A 48 3.35 -5.74 0.94
C LEU A 48 4.60 -4.91 1.23
N ALA A 49 4.45 -3.59 1.27
CA ALA A 49 5.52 -2.71 1.71
C ALA A 49 5.49 -2.64 3.25
N GLY A 50 6.35 -3.40 3.91
CA GLY A 50 6.52 -3.33 5.36
C GLY A 50 7.46 -2.18 5.78
N GLY A 51 7.65 -1.99 7.09
CA GLY A 51 8.49 -0.90 7.61
C GLY A 51 9.95 -0.95 7.16
N LYS A 52 10.51 -2.14 6.87
CA LYS A 52 11.91 -2.32 6.47
C LYS A 52 12.11 -3.10 5.19
N ALA A 53 11.09 -3.74 4.67
CA ALA A 53 11.22 -4.57 3.48
C ALA A 53 9.92 -4.66 2.68
N LEU A 54 10.09 -4.88 1.37
CA LEU A 54 9.04 -5.32 0.48
C LEU A 54 8.94 -6.84 0.56
N TYR A 55 7.74 -7.35 0.78
CA TYR A 55 7.45 -8.77 0.83
C TYR A 55 6.51 -9.17 -0.32
N ARG A 56 6.72 -10.37 -0.83
CA ARG A 56 5.78 -11.06 -1.68
C ARG A 56 5.16 -12.20 -0.90
N VAL A 57 3.83 -12.22 -0.84
CA VAL A 57 3.05 -13.24 -0.12
C VAL A 57 2.27 -14.05 -1.12
N SER A 58 2.48 -15.35 -1.14
CA SER A 58 1.71 -16.29 -1.97
C SER A 58 0.29 -16.43 -1.41
N LEU A 59 -0.71 -16.24 -2.27
CA LEU A 59 -2.13 -16.47 -1.91
C LEU A 59 -2.49 -17.97 -1.87
N ALA A 60 -1.65 -18.84 -2.42
CA ALA A 60 -1.91 -20.28 -2.46
C ALA A 60 -1.62 -20.97 -1.12
N ASP A 61 -0.55 -20.55 -0.44
CA ASP A 61 -0.06 -21.23 0.77
C ASP A 61 0.31 -20.29 1.92
N GLY A 62 0.21 -18.97 1.71
CA GLY A 62 0.55 -17.96 2.72
C GLY A 62 2.04 -17.76 2.95
N SER A 63 2.91 -18.40 2.16
CA SER A 63 4.35 -18.21 2.26
C SER A 63 4.73 -16.77 1.91
N ALA A 64 5.71 -16.22 2.61
CA ALA A 64 6.20 -14.86 2.40
C ALA A 64 7.70 -14.86 2.12
N GLU A 65 8.11 -14.13 1.09
CA GLU A 65 9.51 -13.89 0.76
C GLU A 65 9.83 -12.39 0.76
N LYS A 66 11.01 -12.04 1.22
CA LYS A 66 11.52 -10.68 1.11
C LYS A 66 12.06 -10.46 -0.30
N LEU A 67 11.55 -9.44 -0.98
CA LEU A 67 11.99 -9.06 -2.32
C LEU A 67 13.08 -7.98 -2.30
N ALA A 68 12.91 -6.97 -1.44
CA ALA A 68 13.82 -5.82 -1.37
C ALA A 68 13.83 -5.22 0.03
N ASP A 69 14.88 -4.48 0.37
CA ASP A 69 14.84 -3.56 1.52
C ASP A 69 14.03 -2.32 1.14
N MET A 70 13.26 -1.77 2.09
CA MET A 70 12.54 -0.51 1.87
C MET A 70 13.51 0.67 1.93
N PRO A 71 13.24 1.76 1.15
CA PRO A 71 13.97 3.00 1.32
C PRO A 71 13.84 3.52 2.75
N TYR A 72 14.91 4.10 3.24
CA TYR A 72 14.91 4.69 4.58
C TYR A 72 13.94 5.89 4.66
N ASN A 73 13.22 6.01 5.77
CA ASN A 73 12.33 7.13 6.08
C ASN A 73 11.19 7.39 5.08
N VAL A 74 10.58 6.34 4.50
CA VAL A 74 9.34 6.50 3.73
C VAL A 74 8.15 6.05 4.58
N MET A 75 7.21 6.96 4.79
CA MET A 75 5.95 6.71 5.47
C MET A 75 4.79 6.62 4.48
N HIS A 76 3.73 5.91 4.89
CA HIS A 76 2.52 5.69 4.09
C HIS A 76 2.83 5.20 2.65
N PRO A 77 3.67 4.16 2.49
CA PRO A 77 4.09 3.69 1.19
C PRO A 77 2.91 3.09 0.42
N VAL A 78 2.74 3.54 -0.82
CA VAL A 78 1.76 3.01 -1.76
C VAL A 78 2.51 2.38 -2.94
N LEU A 79 2.27 1.07 -3.14
CA LEU A 79 2.81 0.32 -4.26
C LEU A 79 1.89 0.38 -5.47
N ARG A 80 2.45 0.51 -6.66
CA ARG A 80 1.72 0.40 -7.93
C ARG A 80 2.64 -0.10 -9.05
N ARG A 81 2.04 -0.51 -10.17
CA ARG A 81 2.74 -0.63 -11.45
C ARG A 81 2.54 0.65 -12.26
N ASP A 82 3.62 1.15 -12.85
CA ASP A 82 3.53 2.24 -13.81
C ASP A 82 3.06 1.75 -15.20
N ALA A 83 3.04 2.63 -16.20
CA ALA A 83 2.59 2.31 -17.56
C ALA A 83 3.51 1.31 -18.26
N GLU A 84 4.78 1.25 -17.89
CA GLU A 84 5.80 0.34 -18.36
C GLU A 84 5.80 -0.99 -17.60
N GLY A 85 4.94 -1.13 -16.57
CA GLY A 85 4.82 -2.32 -15.72
C GLY A 85 5.91 -2.41 -14.63
N GLN A 86 6.70 -1.36 -14.42
CA GLN A 86 7.69 -1.32 -13.35
C GLN A 86 7.01 -1.10 -11.99
N LEU A 87 7.53 -1.76 -10.97
CA LEU A 87 7.03 -1.57 -9.61
C LEU A 87 7.52 -0.24 -9.06
N THR A 88 6.58 0.63 -8.70
CA THR A 88 6.85 1.93 -8.09
C THR A 88 6.31 1.98 -6.67
N LEU A 89 6.95 2.78 -5.84
CA LEU A 89 6.58 3.06 -4.47
C LEU A 89 6.53 4.57 -4.31
N THR A 90 5.36 5.09 -3.95
CA THR A 90 5.17 6.51 -3.64
C THR A 90 4.84 6.64 -2.16
N GLY A 91 5.43 7.60 -1.48
CA GLY A 91 5.22 7.83 -0.06
C GLY A 91 5.70 9.20 0.40
N ILE A 92 5.58 9.45 1.70
CA ILE A 92 6.09 10.65 2.35
C ILE A 92 7.49 10.35 2.86
N GLY A 93 8.48 11.02 2.31
CA GLY A 93 9.88 10.97 2.77
C GLY A 93 10.23 12.19 3.60
N TYR A 94 11.44 12.17 4.15
CA TYR A 94 12.00 13.29 4.91
C TYR A 94 13.40 13.61 4.38
N ASP A 95 13.74 14.88 4.32
CA ASP A 95 15.11 15.31 4.07
C ASP A 95 15.93 15.35 5.39
N ASP A 96 17.17 15.84 5.29
CA ASP A 96 18.08 15.91 6.45
C ASP A 96 17.60 16.92 7.52
N ASP A 97 16.77 17.88 7.14
CA ASP A 97 16.15 18.88 8.01
C ASP A 97 14.76 18.47 8.49
N TRP A 98 14.37 17.21 8.28
CA TRP A 98 13.06 16.65 8.63
C TRP A 98 11.86 17.27 7.91
N ASN A 99 12.09 17.82 6.75
CA ASN A 99 11.02 18.36 5.94
C ASN A 99 10.33 17.25 5.14
N GLU A 100 9.00 17.30 5.13
CA GLU A 100 8.17 16.31 4.42
C GLU A 100 8.25 16.52 2.91
N LEU A 101 8.52 15.43 2.21
CA LEU A 101 8.64 15.38 0.77
C LEU A 101 7.72 14.29 0.22
N LEU A 102 7.10 14.54 -0.92
CA LEU A 102 6.53 13.45 -1.70
C LEU A 102 7.66 12.80 -2.51
N VAL A 103 7.87 11.52 -2.30
CA VAL A 103 8.93 10.76 -2.97
C VAL A 103 8.34 9.60 -3.76
N THR A 104 8.94 9.32 -4.92
CA THR A 104 8.62 8.12 -5.70
C THR A 104 9.92 7.40 -6.03
N TYR A 105 9.90 6.11 -5.80
CA TYR A 105 10.98 5.19 -6.12
C TYR A 105 10.50 4.17 -7.15
N THR A 106 11.42 3.68 -7.96
CA THR A 106 11.19 2.56 -8.89
C THR A 106 12.10 1.40 -8.49
N LEU A 107 11.56 0.19 -8.45
CA LEU A 107 12.34 -1.01 -8.18
C LEU A 107 13.07 -1.42 -9.46
N ASN A 108 14.40 -1.45 -9.41
CA ASN A 108 15.22 -1.85 -10.54
C ASN A 108 15.39 -3.39 -10.62
N ALA A 109 16.09 -3.85 -11.66
CA ALA A 109 16.30 -5.28 -11.90
C ALA A 109 17.14 -5.99 -10.82
N ASP A 110 17.92 -5.24 -10.04
CA ASP A 110 18.72 -5.75 -8.93
C ASP A 110 17.96 -5.77 -7.60
N ASN A 111 16.64 -5.54 -7.64
CA ASN A 111 15.77 -5.38 -6.47
C ASN A 111 16.19 -4.24 -5.54
N ALA A 112 16.75 -3.19 -6.09
CA ALA A 112 17.08 -1.96 -5.37
C ALA A 112 16.13 -0.83 -5.78
N TRP A 113 15.77 0.00 -4.82
CA TRP A 113 14.92 1.17 -5.06
C TRP A 113 15.76 2.34 -5.54
N GLU A 114 15.37 2.91 -6.67
CA GLU A 114 15.95 4.12 -7.23
C GLU A 114 14.96 5.28 -7.07
N LEU A 115 15.39 6.39 -6.48
CA LEU A 115 14.59 7.60 -6.35
C LEU A 115 14.37 8.21 -7.74
N THR A 116 13.13 8.21 -8.21
CA THR A 116 12.76 8.71 -9.54
C THR A 116 12.05 10.06 -9.50
N SER A 117 11.45 10.42 -8.36
CA SER A 117 10.81 11.72 -8.18
C SER A 117 10.90 12.17 -6.74
N ARG A 118 11.12 13.48 -6.55
CA ARG A 118 11.08 14.18 -5.27
C ARG A 118 10.37 15.51 -5.47
N TRP A 119 9.41 15.80 -4.59
CA TRP A 119 8.65 17.04 -4.62
C TRP A 119 8.52 17.60 -3.21
N ASP A 120 8.97 18.84 -3.03
CA ASP A 120 8.83 19.59 -1.79
C ASP A 120 7.56 20.44 -1.86
N VAL A 121 6.62 20.16 -0.97
CA VAL A 121 5.32 20.83 -0.93
C VAL A 121 5.46 22.29 -0.49
N ARG A 122 6.44 22.61 0.35
CA ARG A 122 6.66 23.97 0.86
C ARG A 122 7.21 24.88 -0.23
N GLU A 123 8.18 24.37 -1.01
CA GLU A 123 8.72 25.07 -2.15
C GLU A 123 7.64 25.31 -3.21
N ALA A 124 6.82 24.28 -3.49
CA ALA A 124 5.76 24.36 -4.49
C ALA A 124 4.64 25.34 -4.12
N LEU A 125 4.36 25.52 -2.82
CA LEU A 125 3.30 26.40 -2.32
C LEU A 125 3.83 27.77 -1.84
N ASP A 126 5.14 27.97 -1.80
CA ASP A 126 5.79 29.15 -1.19
C ASP A 126 5.31 29.36 0.27
N ASP A 127 5.23 28.27 1.05
CA ASP A 127 4.73 28.27 2.42
C ASP A 127 5.56 27.31 3.29
N GLU A 128 6.39 27.86 4.17
CA GLU A 128 7.30 27.14 5.06
C GLU A 128 6.58 26.19 6.03
N ASN A 129 5.30 26.45 6.32
CA ASN A 129 4.47 25.65 7.23
C ASN A 129 3.62 24.61 6.50
N ALA A 130 3.77 24.49 5.19
CA ALA A 130 3.06 23.47 4.43
C ALA A 130 3.67 22.08 4.69
N GLY A 131 2.81 21.10 4.85
CA GLY A 131 3.18 19.68 5.00
C GLY A 131 2.19 18.78 4.28
N VAL A 132 2.59 17.52 4.09
CA VAL A 132 1.72 16.47 3.52
C VAL A 132 0.90 15.86 4.66
N GLY A 133 -0.42 15.85 4.54
CA GLY A 133 -1.32 15.18 5.47
C GLY A 133 -1.46 13.70 5.12
N ASP A 134 -2.34 13.40 4.17
CA ASP A 134 -2.61 12.06 3.69
C ASP A 134 -2.24 11.92 2.21
N LEU A 135 -2.00 10.67 1.80
CA LEU A 135 -1.62 10.32 0.44
C LEU A 135 -2.60 9.27 -0.12
N LEU A 136 -3.19 9.55 -1.28
CA LEU A 136 -3.93 8.58 -2.06
C LEU A 136 -3.35 8.52 -3.47
N VAL A 137 -2.92 7.34 -3.89
CA VAL A 137 -2.36 7.11 -5.22
C VAL A 137 -3.35 6.28 -6.04
N SER A 138 -3.70 6.78 -7.22
CA SER A 138 -4.49 6.06 -8.22
C SER A 138 -3.64 5.78 -9.47
N ASP A 139 -4.17 5.01 -10.41
CA ASP A 139 -3.49 4.73 -11.68
C ASP A 139 -3.22 6.00 -12.51
N LYS A 140 -3.94 7.08 -12.24
CA LYS A 140 -3.91 8.31 -13.06
C LYS A 140 -3.36 9.52 -12.35
N ALA A 141 -3.42 9.55 -11.01
CA ALA A 141 -3.09 10.75 -10.24
C ALA A 141 -2.66 10.39 -8.82
N ILE A 142 -1.91 11.29 -8.23
CA ILE A 142 -1.58 11.31 -6.81
C ILE A 142 -2.41 12.44 -6.19
N TYR A 143 -3.17 12.12 -5.17
CA TYR A 143 -3.96 13.08 -4.42
C TYR A 143 -3.31 13.26 -3.05
N LEU A 144 -3.15 14.49 -2.65
CA LEU A 144 -2.56 14.86 -1.37
C LEU A 144 -3.55 15.67 -0.57
N THR A 145 -3.66 15.43 0.72
CA THR A 145 -4.16 16.44 1.64
C THR A 145 -2.98 17.25 2.15
N LEU A 146 -3.13 18.56 2.12
CA LEU A 146 -2.11 19.47 2.61
C LEU A 146 -2.47 19.94 4.01
N ARG A 147 -1.47 19.98 4.87
CA ARG A 147 -1.53 20.66 6.16
C ARG A 147 -0.84 22.03 6.02
N VAL A 148 -1.59 23.08 6.28
CA VAL A 148 -1.06 24.44 6.38
C VAL A 148 -1.55 25.01 7.69
N GLU A 149 -0.66 25.55 8.50
CA GLU A 149 -1.00 26.06 9.82
C GLU A 149 -2.09 27.15 9.72
N GLY A 150 -3.13 27.01 10.55
CA GLY A 150 -4.27 27.94 10.57
C GLY A 150 -5.25 27.83 9.40
N ARG A 151 -5.10 26.84 8.50
CA ARG A 151 -6.01 26.58 7.39
C ARG A 151 -6.64 25.19 7.49
N PRO A 152 -7.86 24.99 6.98
CA PRO A 152 -8.40 23.65 6.84
C PRO A 152 -7.56 22.84 5.84
N GLN A 153 -7.55 21.51 6.03
CA GLN A 153 -6.88 20.61 5.07
C GLN A 153 -7.45 20.83 3.65
N GLN A 154 -6.56 20.86 2.67
CA GLN A 154 -6.90 21.02 1.27
C GLN A 154 -6.53 19.74 0.50
N LEU A 155 -7.38 19.31 -0.41
CA LEU A 155 -7.11 18.23 -1.34
C LEU A 155 -6.55 18.83 -2.64
N LEU A 156 -5.41 18.34 -3.08
CA LEU A 156 -4.80 18.62 -4.38
C LEU A 156 -4.78 17.39 -5.27
#